data_7bbe04b3534b02398bf003dc0f3b3d22
#
_entry.id   7bbe04b3534b02398bf003dc0f3b3d22
#
_cell.length_a   1.000
_cell.length_b   1.000
_cell.length_c   1.000
_cell.angle_alpha   90.00
_cell.angle_beta   90.00
_cell.angle_gamma   90.00
#
_symmetry.space_group_name_H-M   'P 1'
#
loop_
_entity.id
_entity.type
_entity.pdbx_description
1 polymer ?
#
loop_
_entity_poly.entity_id
_entity_poly.type
_entity_poly.pdbx_seq_one_letter_code
_entity_poly.pdbx_strand_id
1 'polypeptide(L)'
;IVPSAPMVLKDDPTLMFTNAGMNPFKDVFLGNRPAKAPRVADTQKCLRVSGKHNDLEEVGVDTYHHTMFEMLGNWSFGDYFKQEAIDWAWELLTDRYGIDKDRLYITVFEGDAKDGLPLDQEAMDIWLKHVPAERILKADKKDNFWEMGETGPCGPCSEVHVDIRSAAERAAVPGADLVNQDHPQVIEIWNLVFMQFMRKADQSLEPLPAQHIDTGMGFERLAAVLQGKQSNYDTDVFQPLI
;
A
#
# COMPACT_ATOMS: atom_id res chain seq x y z
N ILE A 1 -16.53 -9.60 3.12
CA ILE A 1 -16.31 -8.29 3.77
C ILE A 1 -16.43 -8.49 5.26
N VAL A 2 -15.51 -7.88 6.02
CA VAL A 2 -15.52 -7.87 7.48
C VAL A 2 -15.60 -6.43 8.00
N PRO A 3 -16.07 -6.19 9.22
CA PRO A 3 -16.09 -4.85 9.79
C PRO A 3 -14.68 -4.40 10.20
N SER A 4 -14.45 -3.09 10.19
CA SER A 4 -13.25 -2.47 10.75
C SER A 4 -13.02 -2.91 12.19
N ALA A 5 -11.80 -3.32 12.51
CA ALA A 5 -11.42 -3.65 13.88
C ALA A 5 -11.34 -2.38 14.76
N PRO A 6 -11.38 -2.54 16.08
CA PRO A 6 -11.17 -1.42 17.01
C PRO A 6 -9.80 -0.76 16.81
N MET A 7 -9.72 0.54 17.12
CA MET A 7 -8.49 1.31 17.06
C MET A 7 -7.39 0.75 17.99
N VAL A 8 -7.77 0.19 19.12
CA VAL A 8 -6.89 -0.53 20.03
C VAL A 8 -7.22 -2.01 19.93
N LEU A 9 -6.30 -2.80 19.43
CA LEU A 9 -6.45 -4.25 19.35
C LEU A 9 -6.21 -4.86 20.75
N LYS A 10 -7.20 -5.62 21.20
CA LYS A 10 -7.10 -6.34 22.45
C LYS A 10 -6.01 -7.43 22.31
N ASP A 11 -5.17 -7.53 23.33
CA ASP A 11 -4.13 -8.54 23.42
C ASP A 11 -2.99 -8.43 22.37
N ASP A 12 -2.83 -7.30 21.69
CA ASP A 12 -1.66 -7.01 20.87
C ASP A 12 -0.74 -5.99 21.57
N PRO A 13 0.35 -6.43 22.22
CA PRO A 13 1.28 -5.54 22.89
C PRO A 13 2.27 -4.84 21.95
N THR A 14 2.24 -5.15 20.65
CA THR A 14 3.22 -4.64 19.68
C THR A 14 2.79 -3.31 19.05
N LEU A 15 1.52 -2.93 19.18
CA LEU A 15 0.94 -1.73 18.59
C LEU A 15 0.14 -0.94 19.64
N MET A 16 0.32 0.36 19.66
CA MET A 16 -0.54 1.25 20.46
C MET A 16 -1.92 1.41 19.80
N PHE A 17 -1.93 1.61 18.48
CA PHE A 17 -3.14 1.75 17.68
C PHE A 17 -3.06 0.90 16.41
N THR A 18 -4.23 0.54 15.88
CA THR A 18 -4.32 -0.04 14.53
C THR A 18 -3.82 1.01 13.52
N ASN A 19 -2.72 0.71 12.84
CA ASN A 19 -2.06 1.63 11.90
C ASN A 19 -2.03 1.11 10.45
N ALA A 20 -2.52 -0.11 10.23
CA ALA A 20 -2.62 -0.74 8.92
C ALA A 20 -3.76 -1.76 8.90
N GLY A 21 -4.31 -2.01 7.73
CA GLY A 21 -5.40 -2.96 7.55
C GLY A 21 -5.06 -4.40 7.93
N MET A 22 -3.78 -4.76 7.87
CA MET A 22 -3.30 -6.11 8.20
C MET A 22 -3.25 -6.40 9.71
N ASN A 23 -3.23 -5.40 10.58
CA ASN A 23 -2.99 -5.61 12.00
C ASN A 23 -3.96 -6.62 12.64
N PRO A 24 -5.27 -6.62 12.35
CA PRO A 24 -6.20 -7.62 12.89
C PRO A 24 -5.93 -9.06 12.42
N PHE A 25 -5.16 -9.22 11.34
CA PHE A 25 -4.86 -10.51 10.71
C PHE A 25 -3.44 -11.01 10.95
N LYS A 26 -2.64 -10.31 11.77
CA LYS A 26 -1.25 -10.65 12.07
C LYS A 26 -1.05 -12.13 12.40
N ASP A 27 -1.86 -12.67 13.33
CA ASP A 27 -1.76 -14.06 13.74
C ASP A 27 -2.14 -15.06 12.64
N VAL A 28 -2.95 -14.63 11.67
CA VAL A 28 -3.29 -15.46 10.51
C VAL A 28 -2.10 -15.54 9.57
N PHE A 29 -1.42 -14.43 9.29
CA PHE A 29 -0.21 -14.41 8.48
C PHE A 29 0.92 -15.26 9.07
N LEU A 30 1.06 -15.22 10.39
CA LEU A 30 2.06 -16.01 11.13
C LEU A 30 1.69 -17.49 11.27
N GLY A 31 0.49 -17.90 10.86
CA GLY A 31 0.00 -19.27 11.05
C GLY A 31 -0.39 -19.61 12.49
N ASN A 32 -0.41 -18.64 13.39
CA ASN A 32 -0.81 -18.84 14.80
C ASN A 32 -2.32 -19.06 14.97
N ARG A 33 -3.09 -18.61 13.99
CA ARG A 33 -4.55 -18.72 13.97
C ARG A 33 -5.05 -19.03 12.56
N PRO A 34 -5.99 -19.95 12.38
CA PRO A 34 -6.58 -20.21 11.07
C PRO A 34 -7.38 -18.99 10.58
N ALA A 35 -7.34 -18.72 9.30
CA ALA A 35 -8.21 -17.74 8.66
C ALA A 35 -9.67 -18.19 8.75
N LYS A 36 -10.57 -17.28 9.07
CA LYS A 36 -12.03 -17.52 9.03
C LYS A 36 -12.55 -17.67 7.60
N ALA A 37 -11.89 -17.04 6.66
CA ALA A 37 -12.12 -17.13 5.22
C ALA A 37 -10.78 -16.95 4.49
N PRO A 38 -10.56 -17.62 3.35
CA PRO A 38 -9.30 -17.50 2.61
C PRO A 38 -9.13 -16.11 1.96
N ARG A 39 -10.23 -15.40 1.73
CA ARG A 39 -10.27 -14.06 1.14
C ARG A 39 -11.06 -13.13 2.04
N VAL A 40 -10.50 -11.96 2.32
CA VAL A 40 -11.15 -10.94 3.15
C VAL A 40 -10.97 -9.59 2.47
N ALA A 41 -11.94 -8.72 2.65
CA ALA A 41 -11.85 -7.30 2.30
C ALA A 41 -12.59 -6.46 3.34
N ASP A 42 -12.07 -5.28 3.64
CA ASP A 42 -12.75 -4.27 4.46
C ASP A 42 -12.24 -2.86 4.16
N THR A 43 -12.76 -1.91 4.92
CA THR A 43 -12.16 -0.60 5.13
C THR A 43 -11.78 -0.50 6.60
N GLN A 44 -10.48 -0.43 6.89
CA GLN A 44 -9.95 -0.39 8.25
C GLN A 44 -9.65 1.05 8.66
N LYS A 45 -10.25 1.49 9.76
CA LYS A 45 -9.89 2.75 10.41
C LYS A 45 -8.50 2.63 11.02
N CYS A 46 -7.61 3.56 10.69
CA CYS A 46 -6.22 3.57 11.08
C CYS A 46 -5.82 4.89 11.73
N LEU A 47 -4.82 4.81 12.61
CA LEU A 47 -4.22 5.96 13.28
C LEU A 47 -2.70 5.83 13.25
N ARG A 48 -2.01 6.77 12.59
CA ARG A 48 -0.53 6.79 12.46
C ARG A 48 0.07 7.96 13.21
N VAL A 49 0.25 7.80 14.51
CA VAL A 49 0.74 8.84 15.43
C VAL A 49 1.93 8.39 16.28
N SER A 50 2.45 7.18 16.02
CA SER A 50 3.58 6.64 16.76
C SER A 50 4.17 5.41 16.07
N GLY A 51 5.40 5.03 16.46
CA GLY A 51 6.07 3.83 15.97
C GLY A 51 6.71 4.00 14.60
N LYS A 52 6.88 2.89 13.88
CA LYS A 52 7.54 2.85 12.57
C LYS A 52 6.75 3.63 11.50
N HIS A 53 5.42 3.51 11.56
CA HIS A 53 4.51 4.22 10.66
C HIS A 53 3.89 5.41 11.42
N ASN A 54 4.58 6.54 11.43
CA ASN A 54 4.18 7.75 12.12
C ASN A 54 4.15 8.92 11.13
N ASP A 55 2.97 9.48 10.90
CA ASP A 55 2.72 10.54 9.90
C ASP A 55 2.66 11.95 10.54
N LEU A 56 2.97 12.09 11.85
CA LEU A 56 2.76 13.37 12.56
C LEU A 56 3.58 14.53 12.00
N GLU A 57 4.74 14.27 11.42
CA GLU A 57 5.60 15.32 10.87
C GLU A 57 5.08 15.84 9.53
N GLU A 58 4.34 15.02 8.78
CA GLU A 58 3.78 15.32 7.47
C GLU A 58 2.39 15.97 7.57
N VAL A 59 1.65 15.70 8.66
CA VAL A 59 0.29 16.24 8.86
C VAL A 59 0.31 17.76 8.94
N GLY A 60 -0.45 18.40 8.04
CA GLY A 60 -0.51 19.87 7.93
C GLY A 60 0.65 20.48 7.14
N VAL A 61 1.61 19.69 6.67
CA VAL A 61 2.72 20.11 5.81
C VAL A 61 2.41 19.79 4.35
N ASP A 62 1.94 18.57 4.09
CA ASP A 62 1.52 18.15 2.76
C ASP A 62 -0.02 18.14 2.59
N THR A 63 -0.49 17.64 1.45
CA THR A 63 -1.91 17.66 1.06
C THR A 63 -2.61 16.32 1.22
N TYR A 64 -1.92 15.26 1.67
CA TYR A 64 -2.43 13.89 1.65
C TYR A 64 -2.12 13.06 2.90
N HIS A 65 -1.39 13.60 3.90
CA HIS A 65 -1.25 12.99 5.22
C HIS A 65 -2.20 13.60 6.24
N HIS A 66 -2.78 12.75 7.04
CA HIS A 66 -3.58 13.07 8.22
C HIS A 66 -3.41 11.95 9.25
N THR A 67 -3.57 12.24 10.54
CA THR A 67 -3.30 11.27 11.62
C THR A 67 -4.22 10.05 11.55
N MET A 68 -5.49 10.29 11.22
CA MET A 68 -6.51 9.26 11.03
C MET A 68 -6.84 9.12 9.54
N PHE A 69 -7.09 7.90 9.10
CA PHE A 69 -7.52 7.62 7.73
C PHE A 69 -8.22 6.26 7.67
N GLU A 70 -8.90 6.00 6.55
CA GLU A 70 -9.41 4.67 6.25
C GLU A 70 -8.53 4.00 5.19
N MET A 71 -8.13 2.77 5.47
CA MET A 71 -7.39 1.93 4.54
C MET A 71 -8.33 0.90 3.95
N LEU A 72 -8.62 1.04 2.66
CA LEU A 72 -9.29 0.00 1.89
C LEU A 72 -8.32 -1.14 1.68
N GLY A 73 -8.72 -2.36 2.03
CA GLY A 73 -7.84 -3.50 1.95
C GLY A 73 -8.50 -4.76 1.43
N ASN A 74 -7.67 -5.62 0.83
CA ASN A 74 -8.03 -6.99 0.53
C ASN A 74 -6.87 -7.91 0.90
N TRP A 75 -7.22 -9.08 1.41
CA TRP A 75 -6.28 -10.05 1.94
C TRP A 75 -6.55 -11.43 1.36
N SER A 76 -5.44 -12.12 1.04
CA SER A 76 -5.43 -13.53 0.68
C SER A 76 -4.60 -14.30 1.69
N PHE A 77 -5.20 -15.30 2.29
CA PHE A 77 -4.53 -16.17 3.25
C PHE A 77 -4.21 -17.52 2.59
N GLY A 78 -3.14 -17.52 1.75
CA GLY A 78 -2.70 -18.71 1.03
C GLY A 78 -3.62 -19.15 -0.11
N ASP A 79 -4.39 -18.22 -0.70
CA ASP A 79 -5.34 -18.51 -1.78
C ASP A 79 -4.85 -17.91 -3.11
N TYR A 80 -5.12 -16.63 -3.39
CA TYR A 80 -4.53 -15.94 -4.55
C TYR A 80 -3.22 -15.23 -4.17
N PHE A 81 -2.41 -14.91 -5.18
CA PHE A 81 -1.15 -14.21 -4.96
C PHE A 81 -0.94 -13.08 -5.98
N LYS A 82 0.30 -12.80 -6.40
CA LYS A 82 0.67 -11.62 -7.18
C LYS A 82 -0.15 -11.43 -8.46
N GLN A 83 -0.35 -12.50 -9.25
CA GLN A 83 -1.01 -12.41 -10.55
C GLN A 83 -2.44 -11.84 -10.39
N GLU A 84 -3.24 -12.47 -9.55
CA GLU A 84 -4.62 -12.03 -9.35
C GLU A 84 -4.70 -10.68 -8.64
N ALA A 85 -3.83 -10.44 -7.65
CA ALA A 85 -3.81 -9.18 -6.92
C ALA A 85 -3.54 -8.00 -7.87
N ILE A 86 -2.56 -8.13 -8.76
CA ILE A 86 -2.19 -7.11 -9.73
C ILE A 86 -3.27 -6.95 -10.80
N ASP A 87 -3.75 -8.05 -11.37
CA ASP A 87 -4.78 -8.02 -12.40
C ASP A 87 -6.06 -7.32 -11.89
N TRP A 88 -6.50 -7.66 -10.68
CA TRP A 88 -7.69 -7.05 -10.07
C TRP A 88 -7.46 -5.59 -9.65
N ALA A 89 -6.27 -5.24 -9.18
CA ALA A 89 -5.94 -3.85 -8.89
C ALA A 89 -6.02 -2.99 -10.14
N TRP A 90 -5.44 -3.46 -11.25
CA TRP A 90 -5.51 -2.77 -12.52
C TRP A 90 -6.93 -2.63 -13.05
N GLU A 91 -7.72 -3.73 -13.07
CA GLU A 91 -9.13 -3.70 -13.46
C GLU A 91 -9.92 -2.68 -12.61
N LEU A 92 -9.75 -2.71 -11.29
CA LEU A 92 -10.48 -1.83 -10.38
C LEU A 92 -10.20 -0.35 -10.68
N LEU A 93 -8.92 0.01 -10.79
CA LEU A 93 -8.54 1.41 -11.00
C LEU A 93 -8.91 1.93 -12.40
N THR A 94 -8.71 1.12 -13.43
CA THR A 94 -8.87 1.59 -14.81
C THR A 94 -10.25 1.34 -15.38
N ASP A 95 -10.81 0.14 -15.19
CA ASP A 95 -12.08 -0.24 -15.83
C ASP A 95 -13.30 0.09 -14.96
N ARG A 96 -13.15 0.06 -13.61
CA ARG A 96 -14.26 0.34 -12.70
C ARG A 96 -14.28 1.79 -12.24
N TYR A 97 -13.14 2.34 -11.85
CA TYR A 97 -13.04 3.73 -11.42
C TYR A 97 -12.74 4.70 -12.56
N GLY A 98 -12.29 4.19 -13.71
CA GLY A 98 -12.05 5.00 -14.91
C GLY A 98 -10.86 5.94 -14.78
N ILE A 99 -9.88 5.62 -13.93
CA ILE A 99 -8.65 6.40 -13.85
C ILE A 99 -7.87 6.21 -15.15
N ASP A 100 -7.48 7.32 -15.77
CA ASP A 100 -6.71 7.34 -17.01
C ASP A 100 -5.39 6.58 -16.82
N LYS A 101 -5.20 5.53 -17.63
CA LYS A 101 -4.01 4.66 -17.60
C LYS A 101 -2.71 5.44 -17.76
N ASP A 102 -2.76 6.56 -18.49
CA ASP A 102 -1.60 7.44 -18.71
C ASP A 102 -1.20 8.27 -17.49
N ARG A 103 -1.98 8.23 -16.42
CA ARG A 103 -1.68 8.87 -15.14
C ARG A 103 -1.06 7.93 -14.13
N LEU A 104 -1.06 6.61 -14.39
CA LEU A 104 -0.63 5.60 -13.44
C LEU A 104 0.83 5.23 -13.65
N TYR A 105 1.55 5.15 -12.54
CA TYR A 105 2.92 4.65 -12.45
C TYR A 105 2.98 3.55 -11.40
N ILE A 106 3.85 2.60 -11.61
CA ILE A 106 3.99 1.42 -10.76
C ILE A 106 5.40 1.38 -10.22
N THR A 107 5.57 1.04 -8.95
CA THR A 107 6.87 0.68 -8.41
C THR A 107 6.93 -0.82 -8.15
N VAL A 108 8.12 -1.40 -8.28
CA VAL A 108 8.42 -2.78 -7.92
C VAL A 108 9.71 -2.84 -7.12
N PHE A 109 9.79 -3.77 -6.18
CA PHE A 109 10.96 -3.95 -5.34
C PHE A 109 12.19 -4.33 -6.16
N GLU A 110 13.25 -3.52 -6.07
CA GLU A 110 14.50 -3.72 -6.83
C GLU A 110 15.42 -4.80 -6.25
N GLY A 111 15.12 -5.28 -5.05
CA GLY A 111 15.95 -6.22 -4.30
C GLY A 111 16.72 -5.52 -3.18
N ASP A 112 17.33 -6.32 -2.31
CA ASP A 112 18.20 -5.85 -1.24
C ASP A 112 19.34 -6.85 -0.99
N ALA A 113 20.56 -6.41 -1.24
CA ALA A 113 21.74 -7.28 -1.12
C ALA A 113 22.03 -7.68 0.34
N LYS A 114 21.67 -6.84 1.30
CA LYS A 114 21.88 -7.12 2.75
C LYS A 114 20.99 -8.26 3.22
N ASP A 115 19.73 -8.26 2.77
CA ASP A 115 18.77 -9.33 3.06
C ASP A 115 18.89 -10.52 2.08
N GLY A 116 19.74 -10.41 1.06
CA GLY A 116 19.91 -11.45 0.02
C GLY A 116 18.68 -11.60 -0.87
N LEU A 117 17.89 -10.56 -1.02
CA LEU A 117 16.66 -10.56 -1.80
C LEU A 117 16.92 -10.02 -3.22
N PRO A 118 16.51 -10.75 -4.28
CA PRO A 118 16.58 -10.25 -5.65
C PRO A 118 15.46 -9.25 -5.97
N LEU A 119 15.58 -8.62 -7.15
CA LEU A 119 14.47 -7.89 -7.79
C LEU A 119 13.23 -8.78 -7.85
N ASP A 120 12.06 -8.19 -7.56
CA ASP A 120 10.77 -8.86 -7.74
C ASP A 120 10.40 -8.90 -9.24
N GLN A 121 11.10 -9.79 -9.96
CA GLN A 121 10.91 -9.96 -11.41
C GLN A 121 9.50 -10.47 -11.74
N GLU A 122 8.91 -11.30 -10.86
CA GLU A 122 7.56 -11.81 -11.06
C GLU A 122 6.51 -10.68 -11.07
N ALA A 123 6.56 -9.77 -10.10
CA ALA A 123 5.66 -8.61 -10.07
C ALA A 123 5.89 -7.72 -11.30
N MET A 124 7.14 -7.49 -11.69
CA MET A 124 7.47 -6.71 -12.88
C MET A 124 6.89 -7.34 -14.15
N ASP A 125 7.04 -8.65 -14.33
CA ASP A 125 6.54 -9.36 -15.53
C ASP A 125 5.00 -9.37 -15.59
N ILE A 126 4.33 -9.37 -14.46
CA ILE A 126 2.87 -9.26 -14.40
C ILE A 126 2.44 -7.84 -14.79
N TRP A 127 3.05 -6.81 -14.21
CA TRP A 127 2.73 -5.42 -14.55
C TRP A 127 2.98 -5.07 -16.02
N LEU A 128 4.01 -5.65 -16.65
CA LEU A 128 4.29 -5.47 -18.09
C LEU A 128 3.16 -5.93 -19.01
N LYS A 129 2.19 -6.71 -18.52
CA LYS A 129 0.98 -7.06 -19.26
C LYS A 129 -0.04 -5.92 -19.29
N HIS A 130 0.06 -4.97 -18.39
CA HIS A 130 -0.89 -3.89 -18.14
C HIS A 130 -0.36 -2.50 -18.50
N VAL A 131 0.91 -2.23 -18.19
CA VAL A 131 1.55 -0.92 -18.37
C VAL A 131 2.84 -1.04 -19.17
N PRO A 132 3.19 -0.05 -19.98
CA PRO A 132 4.46 -0.01 -20.68
C PRO A 132 5.64 0.12 -19.69
N ALA A 133 6.80 -0.40 -20.08
CA ALA A 133 7.97 -0.54 -19.21
C ALA A 133 8.45 0.80 -18.59
N GLU A 134 8.31 1.90 -19.32
CA GLU A 134 8.68 3.24 -18.86
C GLU A 134 7.82 3.79 -17.71
N ARG A 135 6.74 3.08 -17.36
CA ARG A 135 5.86 3.40 -16.23
C ARG A 135 6.04 2.44 -15.06
N ILE A 136 6.98 1.49 -15.16
CA ILE A 136 7.32 0.57 -14.08
C ILE A 136 8.70 0.96 -13.56
N LEU A 137 8.74 1.46 -12.34
CA LEU A 137 9.95 1.95 -11.70
C LEU A 137 10.45 0.92 -10.67
N LYS A 138 11.76 0.78 -10.55
CA LYS A 138 12.37 -0.03 -9.50
C LYS A 138 12.62 0.88 -8.30
N ALA A 139 12.20 0.44 -7.13
CA ALA A 139 12.40 1.17 -5.89
C ALA A 139 13.04 0.29 -4.83
N ASP A 140 13.74 0.93 -3.92
CA ASP A 140 14.56 0.28 -2.91
C ASP A 140 13.71 -0.34 -1.77
N LYS A 141 14.40 -0.88 -0.79
CA LYS A 141 13.76 -1.48 0.38
C LYS A 141 12.95 -0.49 1.21
N LYS A 142 13.32 0.77 1.23
CA LYS A 142 12.62 1.80 2.00
C LYS A 142 11.19 1.97 1.50
N ASP A 143 11.00 1.97 0.19
CA ASP A 143 9.71 2.22 -0.45
C ASP A 143 8.97 0.91 -0.77
N ASN A 144 9.68 -0.11 -1.30
CA ASN A 144 9.03 -1.32 -1.84
C ASN A 144 9.30 -2.62 -1.05
N PHE A 145 9.61 -2.53 0.23
CA PHE A 145 9.62 -3.70 1.13
C PHE A 145 8.89 -3.37 2.42
N TRP A 146 7.64 -3.79 2.50
CA TRP A 146 6.81 -3.48 3.65
C TRP A 146 7.12 -4.38 4.85
N GLU A 147 7.24 -3.78 6.02
CA GLU A 147 7.45 -4.47 7.29
C GLU A 147 6.45 -3.94 8.32
N MET A 148 5.78 -4.85 9.04
CA MET A 148 4.81 -4.48 10.08
C MET A 148 5.44 -3.62 11.18
N GLY A 149 6.69 -3.95 11.56
CA GLY A 149 7.46 -3.28 12.60
C GLY A 149 8.90 -3.78 12.58
N GLU A 150 9.61 -3.64 13.70
CA GLU A 150 10.98 -4.18 13.87
C GLU A 150 11.03 -5.70 13.71
N THR A 151 9.93 -6.37 14.02
CA THR A 151 9.71 -7.80 13.82
C THR A 151 8.30 -8.03 13.33
N GLY A 152 8.07 -9.14 12.65
CA GLY A 152 6.74 -9.50 12.17
C GLY A 152 6.69 -9.88 10.69
N PRO A 153 5.49 -10.14 10.17
CA PRO A 153 5.29 -10.42 8.77
C PRO A 153 5.78 -9.28 7.89
N CYS A 154 6.41 -9.63 6.77
CA CYS A 154 6.95 -8.66 5.82
C CYS A 154 7.06 -9.26 4.42
N GLY A 155 7.32 -8.42 3.44
CA GLY A 155 7.54 -8.86 2.08
C GLY A 155 7.73 -7.71 1.09
N PRO A 156 8.22 -8.01 -0.12
CA PRO A 156 8.27 -7.04 -1.19
C PRO A 156 6.88 -6.53 -1.52
N CYS A 157 6.79 -5.31 -1.98
CA CYS A 157 5.53 -4.73 -2.39
C CYS A 157 5.63 -4.00 -3.72
N SER A 158 4.47 -3.69 -4.27
CA SER A 158 4.32 -2.90 -5.48
C SER A 158 3.30 -1.81 -5.21
N GLU A 159 3.69 -0.57 -5.50
CA GLU A 159 2.82 0.58 -5.29
C GLU A 159 2.22 1.05 -6.61
N VAL A 160 1.02 1.58 -6.53
CA VAL A 160 0.37 2.30 -7.63
C VAL A 160 0.33 3.78 -7.28
N HIS A 161 0.95 4.58 -8.12
CA HIS A 161 0.98 6.04 -8.02
C HIS A 161 0.10 6.66 -9.10
N VAL A 162 -0.50 7.80 -8.80
CA VAL A 162 -1.28 8.58 -9.76
C VAL A 162 -0.73 9.98 -9.90
N ASP A 163 -0.55 10.42 -11.14
CA ASP A 163 -0.14 11.78 -11.49
C ASP A 163 -1.39 12.63 -11.76
N ILE A 164 -1.78 13.42 -10.76
CA ILE A 164 -2.96 14.29 -10.82
C ILE A 164 -2.69 15.67 -11.39
N ARG A 165 -1.44 15.94 -11.84
CA ARG A 165 -1.06 17.21 -12.45
C ARG A 165 -1.83 17.50 -13.75
N SER A 166 -1.80 18.76 -14.15
CA SER A 166 -2.34 19.20 -15.44
C SER A 166 -1.57 18.58 -16.62
N ALA A 167 -2.19 18.54 -17.80
CA ALA A 167 -1.54 18.04 -19.01
C ALA A 167 -0.25 18.82 -19.36
N ALA A 168 -0.22 20.12 -19.11
CA ALA A 168 0.94 20.96 -19.38
C ALA A 168 2.13 20.62 -18.45
N GLU A 169 1.86 20.42 -17.16
CA GLU A 169 2.89 20.03 -16.19
C GLU A 169 3.43 18.62 -16.49
N ARG A 170 2.56 17.68 -16.85
CA ARG A 170 2.94 16.32 -17.24
C ARG A 170 3.79 16.29 -18.52
N ALA A 171 3.52 17.20 -19.46
CA ALA A 171 4.32 17.34 -20.67
C ALA A 171 5.70 17.98 -20.41
N ALA A 172 5.80 18.85 -19.40
CA ALA A 172 7.05 19.53 -19.04
C ALA A 172 8.01 18.64 -18.26
N VAL A 173 7.47 17.80 -17.33
CA VAL A 173 8.26 16.89 -16.50
C VAL A 173 7.55 15.54 -16.46
N PRO A 174 8.19 14.43 -16.88
CA PRO A 174 7.62 13.11 -16.79
C PRO A 174 7.23 12.75 -15.35
N GLY A 175 6.05 12.16 -15.16
CA GLY A 175 5.62 11.72 -13.83
C GLY A 175 6.54 10.67 -13.21
N ALA A 176 7.19 9.85 -14.04
CA ALA A 176 8.17 8.87 -13.59
C ALA A 176 9.31 9.48 -12.75
N ASP A 177 9.73 10.71 -13.08
CA ASP A 177 10.81 11.42 -12.37
C ASP A 177 10.36 11.95 -11.00
N LEU A 178 9.06 11.90 -10.71
CA LEU A 178 8.45 12.47 -9.50
C LEU A 178 7.85 11.41 -8.56
N VAL A 179 7.81 10.15 -8.98
CA VAL A 179 7.40 9.03 -8.13
C VAL A 179 8.38 8.90 -6.96
N ASN A 180 7.87 8.81 -5.73
CA ASN A 180 8.65 8.74 -4.47
C ASN A 180 9.62 9.91 -4.26
N GLN A 181 9.26 11.11 -4.79
CA GLN A 181 10.02 12.36 -4.62
C GLN A 181 9.23 13.40 -3.81
N ASP A 182 8.32 12.97 -2.95
CA ASP A 182 7.46 13.82 -2.10
C ASP A 182 6.69 14.90 -2.90
N HIS A 183 6.40 14.61 -4.18
CA HIS A 183 5.65 15.54 -5.01
C HIS A 183 4.15 15.49 -4.67
N PRO A 184 3.51 16.64 -4.30
CA PRO A 184 2.15 16.65 -3.77
C PRO A 184 1.06 16.20 -4.77
N GLN A 185 1.40 16.05 -6.03
CA GLN A 185 0.47 15.68 -7.11
C GLN A 185 0.90 14.42 -7.88
N VAL A 186 1.94 13.71 -7.44
CA VAL A 186 2.32 12.38 -7.92
C VAL A 186 2.36 11.47 -6.70
N ILE A 187 1.20 10.94 -6.35
CA ILE A 187 0.95 10.33 -5.04
C ILE A 187 0.72 8.83 -5.14
N GLU A 188 1.27 8.10 -4.18
CA GLU A 188 0.91 6.71 -3.95
C GLU A 188 -0.55 6.64 -3.49
N ILE A 189 -1.36 5.81 -4.15
CA ILE A 189 -2.75 5.57 -3.77
C ILE A 189 -2.97 4.15 -3.25
N TRP A 190 -2.16 3.18 -3.65
CA TRP A 190 -2.35 1.78 -3.29
C TRP A 190 -1.01 1.05 -3.16
N ASN A 191 -0.83 0.33 -2.07
CA ASN A 191 0.31 -0.57 -1.86
C ASN A 191 -0.18 -2.03 -1.85
N LEU A 192 0.40 -2.88 -2.71
CA LEU A 192 0.15 -4.31 -2.79
C LEU A 192 1.34 -5.05 -2.17
N VAL A 193 1.16 -5.58 -0.98
CA VAL A 193 2.21 -6.29 -0.25
C VAL A 193 2.11 -7.79 -0.49
N PHE A 194 3.22 -8.37 -0.94
CA PHE A 194 3.39 -9.80 -1.17
C PHE A 194 4.02 -10.43 0.06
N MET A 195 3.20 -10.76 1.03
CA MET A 195 3.58 -11.22 2.35
C MET A 195 4.20 -12.62 2.26
N GLN A 196 5.52 -12.72 2.40
CA GLN A 196 6.28 -13.95 2.19
C GLN A 196 7.20 -14.31 3.34
N PHE A 197 7.57 -13.33 4.18
CA PHE A 197 8.61 -13.49 5.18
C PHE A 197 8.16 -13.05 6.56
N MET A 198 8.91 -13.54 7.56
CA MET A 198 8.90 -13.09 8.94
C MET A 198 10.25 -12.44 9.24
N ARG A 199 10.25 -11.16 9.65
CA ARG A 199 11.44 -10.49 10.21
C ARG A 199 11.59 -10.90 11.66
N LYS A 200 12.74 -11.46 12.02
CA LYS A 200 13.06 -11.92 13.38
C LYS A 200 13.79 -10.84 14.18
N ALA A 201 13.90 -11.04 15.49
CA ALA A 201 14.57 -10.11 16.38
C ALA A 201 16.08 -9.95 16.07
N ASP A 202 16.72 -10.97 15.49
CA ASP A 202 18.10 -10.92 15.00
C ASP A 202 18.23 -10.30 13.60
N GLN A 203 17.12 -9.76 13.07
CA GLN A 203 17.01 -9.15 11.75
C GLN A 203 17.09 -10.13 10.57
N SER A 204 17.15 -11.43 10.82
CA SER A 204 17.04 -12.43 9.76
C SER A 204 15.61 -12.52 9.20
N LEU A 205 15.51 -13.00 7.96
CA LEU A 205 14.24 -13.31 7.30
C LEU A 205 14.01 -14.82 7.27
N GLU A 206 12.84 -15.25 7.69
CA GLU A 206 12.35 -16.61 7.49
C GLU A 206 11.13 -16.61 6.59
N PRO A 207 10.99 -17.57 5.66
CA PRO A 207 9.77 -17.71 4.89
C PRO A 207 8.56 -17.97 5.80
N LEU A 208 7.43 -17.33 5.49
CA LEU A 208 6.15 -17.66 6.11
C LEU A 208 5.67 -19.06 5.70
N PRO A 209 4.80 -19.71 6.48
CA PRO A 209 4.24 -21.02 6.13
C PRO A 209 3.47 -21.04 4.82
N ALA A 210 2.95 -19.91 4.38
CA ALA A 210 2.27 -19.71 3.10
C ALA A 210 2.54 -18.30 2.56
N GLN A 211 2.30 -18.11 1.28
CA GLN A 211 2.31 -16.80 0.64
C GLN A 211 0.95 -16.14 0.80
N HIS A 212 0.94 -14.87 1.12
CA HIS A 212 -0.28 -14.12 1.39
C HIS A 212 -0.28 -12.80 0.61
N ILE A 213 -1.46 -12.25 0.41
CA ILE A 213 -1.64 -10.88 -0.06
C ILE A 213 -2.16 -10.02 1.09
N ASP A 214 -1.54 -8.86 1.22
CA ASP A 214 -2.01 -7.74 2.02
C ASP A 214 -2.02 -6.51 1.14
N THR A 215 -3.11 -5.78 1.06
CA THR A 215 -3.14 -4.53 0.31
C THR A 215 -3.72 -3.41 1.16
N GLY A 216 -3.19 -2.20 0.94
CA GLY A 216 -3.70 -0.99 1.56
C GLY A 216 -3.82 0.14 0.56
N MET A 217 -5.06 0.57 0.28
CA MET A 217 -5.36 1.72 -0.55
C MET A 217 -5.91 2.84 0.33
N GLY A 218 -5.31 4.03 0.24
CA GLY A 218 -5.78 5.20 0.97
C GLY A 218 -7.17 5.64 0.48
N PHE A 219 -8.19 5.47 1.31
CA PHE A 219 -9.56 5.87 0.95
C PHE A 219 -9.63 7.35 0.58
N GLU A 220 -9.05 8.22 1.39
CA GLU A 220 -9.08 9.66 1.19
C GLU A 220 -8.26 10.10 -0.02
N ARG A 221 -7.11 9.44 -0.29
CA ARG A 221 -6.31 9.65 -1.50
C ARG A 221 -7.08 9.26 -2.75
N LEU A 222 -7.70 8.09 -2.74
CA LEU A 222 -8.57 7.64 -3.84
C LEU A 222 -9.75 8.59 -4.04
N ALA A 223 -10.41 9.02 -2.95
CA ALA A 223 -11.52 9.97 -3.02
C ALA A 223 -11.09 11.30 -3.66
N ALA A 224 -9.91 11.82 -3.30
CA ALA A 224 -9.37 13.04 -3.91
C ALA A 224 -9.15 12.86 -5.42
N VAL A 225 -8.55 11.76 -5.85
CA VAL A 225 -8.35 11.44 -7.27
C VAL A 225 -9.66 11.38 -8.03
N LEU A 226 -10.65 10.64 -7.51
CA LEU A 226 -11.96 10.45 -8.17
C LEU A 226 -12.80 11.73 -8.19
N GLN A 227 -12.64 12.62 -7.21
CA GLN A 227 -13.29 13.92 -7.16
C GLN A 227 -12.53 15.01 -7.91
N GLY A 228 -11.37 14.70 -8.50
CA GLY A 228 -10.52 15.68 -9.19
C GLY A 228 -9.96 16.76 -8.29
N LYS A 229 -9.70 16.42 -6.99
CA LYS A 229 -9.15 17.33 -6.00
C LYS A 229 -7.63 17.22 -5.93
N GLN A 230 -6.99 18.31 -5.49
CA GLN A 230 -5.53 18.40 -5.34
C GLN A 230 -5.07 18.12 -3.91
N SER A 231 -6.00 18.01 -2.99
CA SER A 231 -5.77 17.75 -1.57
C SER A 231 -6.88 16.85 -1.01
N ASN A 232 -6.51 15.94 -0.11
CA ASN A 232 -7.49 15.14 0.63
C ASN A 232 -8.45 16.03 1.43
N TYR A 233 -7.94 17.16 1.93
CA TYR A 233 -8.71 18.12 2.71
C TYR A 233 -9.80 18.85 1.90
N ASP A 234 -9.71 18.85 0.56
CA ASP A 234 -10.70 19.47 -0.34
C ASP A 234 -11.84 18.51 -0.72
N THR A 235 -11.80 17.27 -0.25
CA THR A 235 -12.83 16.26 -0.53
C THR A 235 -14.05 16.43 0.37
N ASP A 236 -15.15 15.81 -0.02
CA ASP A 236 -16.36 15.73 0.80
C ASP A 236 -16.19 14.94 2.11
N VAL A 237 -15.06 14.24 2.26
CA VAL A 237 -14.67 13.57 3.51
C VAL A 237 -14.31 14.58 4.59
N PHE A 238 -13.53 15.61 4.27
CA PHE A 238 -13.02 16.58 5.23
C PHE A 238 -13.75 17.92 5.21
N GLN A 239 -14.30 18.35 4.10
CA GLN A 239 -14.97 19.65 3.99
C GLN A 239 -16.11 19.88 5.01
N PRO A 240 -16.88 18.85 5.45
CA PRO A 240 -17.86 19.05 6.52
C PRO A 240 -17.26 19.35 7.89
N LEU A 241 -15.96 19.12 8.10
CA LEU A 241 -15.24 19.36 9.35
C LEU A 241 -14.50 20.70 9.35
N ILE A 242 -14.21 21.26 8.15
CA ILE A 242 -13.51 22.51 7.95
C ILE A 242 -14.50 23.66 7.76
#